data_63b198b9119520a95eb080785b86b5ca
#
_entry.id   63b198b9119520a95eb080785b86b5ca
#
_cell.length_a   1.000
_cell.length_b   1.000
_cell.length_c   1.000
_cell.angle_alpha   90.00
_cell.angle_beta   90.00
_cell.angle_gamma   90.00
#
_symmetry.space_group_name_H-M   'P 1'
#
loop_
_entity.id
_entity.type
_entity.pdbx_description
1 polymer ?
#
loop_
_entity_poly.entity_id
_entity_poly.type
_entity_poly.pdbx_seq_one_letter_code
_entity_poly.pdbx_strand_id
1 'polypeptide(L)'
;MEAAYLATRHDPLVVALACALAVFASYVTLELARRVHVSEGVLRIGWWAGGALTMGTGVWAMHFVAMLGYDAGQWLGFEPTLTALSWLAAVAAGGVALAAAARPHIGTWQVLGGASAMAAAICGMHYVGMAALEMLPGIEWDRRYVLLSVVVAWGASAAALWIFGRLRPLRGAHRIRMQGAAALAMGIAIAGMHFVGMAAARIPSGSVCTSVDGLGGRGMLLLVSTAAFLVLTVALLLSLADAQRQRGERQMRRTLQATNAELLQVNAELQRLAFRDPLTGVSNRAHLLDRLQHACELLARDATDAAAAKLALLYIDLDGFKPVNDTFGHEAGDRLLVEIAQRLQGLVRDSDTVARIGGDEFVLLLESDDALASGVACAERVLRALHRPFEIGIGQPVQLSASVGIAVHPDHGADGHLLARADMAMYAAKQRGGGAWAVYDSQMSDGASQQVMLQQALRGAIERGELQLHYQPKIAAGDGGVHGAEALLRWCHPQRGWISPAVFVPVAERFGLIGAIGRWVLDEACAQLARWREQGVHCRVAVNLSAVQLRQPDLVEQVAQALERHGIEPASLVLEITETAVMD
;
A
#
# COMPACT_ATOMS: atom_id res chain seq x y z
N MET A 1 14.00 -52.66 77.32
CA MET A 1 12.81 -51.76 77.37
C MET A 1 12.62 -51.19 75.99
N GLU A 2 11.60 -51.67 75.31
CA GLU A 2 11.21 -51.02 74.07
C GLU A 2 10.76 -49.60 74.43
N ALA A 3 11.41 -48.61 73.85
CA ALA A 3 11.02 -47.23 74.02
C ALA A 3 9.58 -47.06 73.49
N ALA A 4 8.61 -46.85 74.46
CA ALA A 4 7.26 -46.55 74.05
C ALA A 4 7.25 -45.17 73.36
N TYR A 5 6.64 -45.13 72.16
CA TYR A 5 6.51 -43.86 71.34
C TYR A 5 5.10 -43.29 71.54
N LEU A 6 4.93 -41.98 71.46
CA LEU A 6 3.65 -41.31 71.51
C LEU A 6 2.78 -41.77 70.30
N ALA A 7 1.49 -42.07 70.62
CA ALA A 7 0.53 -42.32 69.54
C ALA A 7 0.13 -40.98 68.92
N THR A 8 0.48 -40.83 67.65
CA THR A 8 0.21 -39.59 66.93
C THR A 8 -0.92 -39.78 65.92
N ARG A 9 -1.75 -38.74 65.78
CA ARG A 9 -2.85 -38.73 64.81
C ARG A 9 -2.81 -37.46 63.99
N HIS A 10 -3.32 -37.53 62.75
CA HIS A 10 -3.51 -36.36 61.91
C HIS A 10 -4.99 -36.04 61.79
N ASP A 11 -5.37 -34.76 61.96
CA ASP A 11 -6.71 -34.29 61.63
C ASP A 11 -7.02 -34.45 60.15
N PRO A 12 -8.02 -35.27 59.74
CA PRO A 12 -8.33 -35.51 58.34
C PRO A 12 -8.70 -34.24 57.55
N LEU A 13 -9.34 -33.26 58.20
CA LEU A 13 -9.71 -32.01 57.53
C LEU A 13 -8.48 -31.15 57.26
N VAL A 14 -7.53 -31.10 58.21
CA VAL A 14 -6.28 -30.36 58.03
C VAL A 14 -5.38 -31.03 56.98
N VAL A 15 -5.37 -32.38 56.95
CA VAL A 15 -4.69 -33.13 55.88
C VAL A 15 -5.27 -32.81 54.50
N ALA A 16 -6.61 -32.79 54.39
CA ALA A 16 -7.27 -32.42 53.15
C ALA A 16 -6.94 -30.98 52.72
N LEU A 17 -6.91 -30.05 53.67
CA LEU A 17 -6.52 -28.64 53.42
C LEU A 17 -5.04 -28.54 52.96
N ALA A 18 -4.13 -29.25 53.61
CA ALA A 18 -2.72 -29.29 53.22
C ALA A 18 -2.54 -29.86 51.80
N CYS A 19 -3.24 -30.96 51.47
CA CYS A 19 -3.25 -31.51 50.13
C CYS A 19 -3.80 -30.54 49.07
N ALA A 20 -4.90 -29.83 49.39
CA ALA A 20 -5.47 -28.82 48.50
C ALA A 20 -4.49 -27.66 48.24
N LEU A 21 -3.80 -27.18 49.30
CA LEU A 21 -2.73 -26.19 49.19
C LEU A 21 -1.59 -26.68 48.28
N ALA A 22 -1.14 -27.93 48.44
CA ALA A 22 -0.09 -28.52 47.59
C ALA A 22 -0.50 -28.55 46.12
N VAL A 23 -1.73 -28.97 45.81
CA VAL A 23 -2.26 -29.01 44.44
C VAL A 23 -2.37 -27.61 43.85
N PHE A 24 -2.91 -26.66 44.62
CA PHE A 24 -3.06 -25.27 44.18
C PHE A 24 -1.69 -24.60 43.96
N ALA A 25 -0.75 -24.76 44.89
CA ALA A 25 0.62 -24.28 44.74
C ALA A 25 1.30 -24.87 43.50
N SER A 26 1.11 -26.15 43.25
CA SER A 26 1.64 -26.82 42.04
C SER A 26 1.04 -26.23 40.76
N TYR A 27 -0.27 -25.96 40.72
CA TYR A 27 -0.94 -25.35 39.57
C TYR A 27 -0.40 -23.93 39.27
N VAL A 28 -0.31 -23.09 40.30
CA VAL A 28 0.23 -21.72 40.19
C VAL A 28 1.68 -21.76 39.78
N THR A 29 2.48 -22.66 40.32
CA THR A 29 3.89 -22.85 39.94
C THR A 29 4.06 -23.17 38.47
N LEU A 30 3.27 -24.09 37.92
CA LEU A 30 3.32 -24.41 36.48
C LEU A 30 2.95 -23.19 35.60
N GLU A 31 2.01 -22.37 36.06
CA GLU A 31 1.63 -21.14 35.36
C GLU A 31 2.76 -20.08 35.40
N LEU A 32 3.35 -19.86 36.60
CA LEU A 32 4.46 -18.92 36.79
C LEU A 32 5.74 -19.37 36.02
N ALA A 33 6.05 -20.67 36.04
CA ALA A 33 7.14 -21.23 35.27
C ALA A 33 7.01 -20.91 33.77
N ARG A 34 5.81 -20.94 33.23
CA ARG A 34 5.51 -20.52 31.87
C ARG A 34 5.79 -19.03 31.65
N ARG A 35 5.45 -18.17 32.65
CA ARG A 35 5.73 -16.73 32.57
C ARG A 35 7.22 -16.45 32.51
N VAL A 36 8.00 -17.09 33.37
CA VAL A 36 9.46 -16.99 33.38
C VAL A 36 10.04 -17.41 32.03
N HIS A 37 9.47 -18.44 31.39
CA HIS A 37 9.96 -18.93 30.10
C HIS A 37 9.63 -17.98 28.93
N VAL A 38 8.47 -17.31 28.94
CA VAL A 38 7.98 -16.46 27.84
C VAL A 38 8.44 -15.00 27.98
N SER A 39 8.80 -14.56 29.18
CA SER A 39 9.24 -13.19 29.47
C SER A 39 10.74 -13.00 29.26
N GLU A 40 11.15 -11.76 28.94
CA GLU A 40 12.55 -11.37 28.75
C GLU A 40 12.95 -10.22 29.68
N GLY A 41 14.26 -9.99 29.82
CA GLY A 41 14.82 -8.88 30.56
C GLY A 41 14.35 -8.83 32.03
N VAL A 42 14.06 -7.63 32.51
CA VAL A 42 13.65 -7.36 33.91
C VAL A 42 12.37 -8.09 34.29
N LEU A 43 11.42 -8.22 33.35
CA LEU A 43 10.17 -8.93 33.61
C LEU A 43 10.38 -10.42 33.89
N ARG A 44 11.34 -11.06 33.25
CA ARG A 44 11.71 -12.46 33.52
C ARG A 44 12.25 -12.64 34.93
N ILE A 45 13.09 -11.71 35.40
CA ILE A 45 13.63 -11.72 36.76
C ILE A 45 12.49 -11.51 37.76
N GLY A 46 11.57 -10.56 37.50
CA GLY A 46 10.40 -10.31 38.34
C GLY A 46 9.50 -11.55 38.48
N TRP A 47 9.19 -12.24 37.36
CA TRP A 47 8.41 -13.48 37.37
C TRP A 47 9.16 -14.63 38.05
N TRP A 48 10.48 -14.72 37.90
CA TRP A 48 11.30 -15.72 38.58
C TRP A 48 11.29 -15.50 40.11
N ALA A 49 11.59 -14.29 40.59
CA ALA A 49 11.66 -13.98 42.02
C ALA A 49 10.27 -14.07 42.66
N GLY A 50 9.24 -13.46 42.10
CA GLY A 50 7.87 -13.54 42.57
C GLY A 50 7.32 -14.97 42.53
N GLY A 51 7.67 -15.71 41.49
CA GLY A 51 7.31 -17.12 41.36
C GLY A 51 8.01 -18.03 42.37
N ALA A 52 9.30 -17.80 42.66
CA ALA A 52 10.06 -18.53 43.69
C ALA A 52 9.45 -18.31 45.07
N LEU A 53 9.13 -17.05 45.39
CA LEU A 53 8.47 -16.69 46.65
C LEU A 53 7.09 -17.37 46.76
N THR A 54 6.25 -17.29 45.72
CA THR A 54 4.91 -17.86 45.67
C THR A 54 4.93 -19.39 45.81
N MET A 55 5.77 -20.04 45.02
CA MET A 55 5.95 -21.49 45.05
C MET A 55 6.45 -21.96 46.43
N GLY A 56 7.54 -21.33 46.94
CA GLY A 56 8.14 -21.66 48.19
C GLY A 56 7.16 -21.49 49.35
N THR A 57 6.44 -20.37 49.38
CA THR A 57 5.40 -20.13 50.39
C THR A 57 4.27 -21.18 50.31
N GLY A 58 3.83 -21.57 49.12
CA GLY A 58 2.80 -22.58 48.94
C GLY A 58 3.21 -23.96 49.43
N VAL A 59 4.43 -24.41 49.12
CA VAL A 59 4.98 -25.71 49.58
C VAL A 59 5.24 -25.70 51.06
N TRP A 60 5.82 -24.62 51.59
CA TRP A 60 6.03 -24.45 53.05
C TRP A 60 4.74 -24.39 53.81
N ALA A 61 3.71 -23.65 53.32
CA ALA A 61 2.41 -23.56 53.96
C ALA A 61 1.71 -24.93 54.02
N MET A 62 1.82 -25.77 52.99
CA MET A 62 1.33 -27.13 52.99
C MET A 62 1.96 -27.94 54.13
N HIS A 63 3.31 -27.91 54.21
CA HIS A 63 4.06 -28.60 55.28
C HIS A 63 3.65 -28.10 56.66
N PHE A 64 3.60 -26.78 56.84
CA PHE A 64 3.29 -26.18 58.14
C PHE A 64 1.84 -26.41 58.56
N VAL A 65 0.87 -26.32 57.61
CA VAL A 65 -0.55 -26.65 57.86
C VAL A 65 -0.69 -28.12 58.25
N ALA A 66 -0.01 -29.05 57.57
CA ALA A 66 -0.05 -30.46 57.95
C ALA A 66 0.54 -30.73 59.33
N MET A 67 1.59 -30.00 59.71
CA MET A 67 2.20 -30.05 61.04
C MET A 67 1.27 -29.52 62.15
N LEU A 68 0.53 -28.44 61.88
CA LEU A 68 -0.47 -27.89 62.80
C LEU A 68 -1.69 -28.83 63.01
N GLY A 69 -1.92 -29.76 62.08
CA GLY A 69 -2.91 -30.84 62.18
C GLY A 69 -2.38 -32.13 62.83
N TYR A 70 -1.12 -32.14 63.25
CA TYR A 70 -0.48 -33.28 63.85
C TYR A 70 -0.75 -33.24 65.36
N ASP A 71 -1.50 -34.21 65.84
CA ASP A 71 -1.88 -34.33 67.29
C ASP A 71 -0.98 -35.38 67.93
N ALA A 72 -0.18 -34.96 68.91
CA ALA A 72 0.70 -35.79 69.70
C ALA A 72 0.16 -35.87 71.17
N GLY A 73 -1.09 -35.45 71.40
CA GLY A 73 -1.70 -35.44 72.79
C GLY A 73 -1.16 -34.32 73.64
N GLN A 74 -0.43 -33.37 73.15
CA GLN A 74 0.13 -32.19 73.81
C GLN A 74 0.16 -30.97 72.92
N TRP A 75 0.32 -29.77 73.53
CA TRP A 75 0.51 -28.54 72.75
C TRP A 75 1.84 -28.56 71.99
N LEU A 76 1.78 -28.29 70.68
CA LEU A 76 2.94 -28.21 69.82
C LEU A 76 3.15 -26.74 69.41
N GLY A 77 4.28 -26.17 69.80
CA GLY A 77 4.77 -24.88 69.33
C GLY A 77 5.98 -25.02 68.45
N PHE A 78 6.21 -24.05 67.59
CA PHE A 78 7.31 -24.04 66.63
C PHE A 78 8.23 -22.85 66.89
N GLU A 79 9.53 -23.08 66.97
CA GLU A 79 10.53 -22.04 67.14
C GLU A 79 10.56 -21.14 65.90
N PRO A 80 10.40 -19.80 66.05
CA PRO A 80 10.25 -18.88 64.92
C PRO A 80 11.44 -18.84 63.96
N THR A 81 12.68 -18.93 64.47
CA THR A 81 13.89 -18.82 63.63
C THR A 81 14.04 -20.03 62.70
N LEU A 82 13.88 -21.25 63.22
CA LEU A 82 13.90 -22.49 62.43
C LEU A 82 12.74 -22.56 61.44
N THR A 83 11.58 -22.06 61.88
CA THR A 83 10.40 -21.95 61.00
C THR A 83 10.66 -21.01 59.81
N ALA A 84 11.27 -19.84 60.06
CA ALA A 84 11.67 -18.91 58.98
C ALA A 84 12.76 -19.50 58.08
N LEU A 85 13.75 -20.22 58.65
CA LEU A 85 14.80 -20.86 57.89
C LEU A 85 14.24 -21.96 56.97
N SER A 86 13.25 -22.74 57.46
CA SER A 86 12.57 -23.73 56.62
C SER A 86 11.79 -23.07 55.45
N TRP A 87 11.17 -21.91 55.68
CA TRP A 87 10.52 -21.13 54.63
C TRP A 87 11.55 -20.67 53.58
N LEU A 88 12.70 -20.14 54.00
CA LEU A 88 13.77 -19.74 53.05
C LEU A 88 14.26 -20.92 52.19
N ALA A 89 14.38 -22.11 52.78
CA ALA A 89 14.75 -23.32 52.05
C ALA A 89 13.69 -23.68 50.99
N ALA A 90 12.39 -23.53 51.31
CA ALA A 90 11.30 -23.72 50.36
C ALA A 90 11.34 -22.69 49.20
N VAL A 91 11.63 -21.42 49.49
CA VAL A 91 11.78 -20.35 48.48
C VAL A 91 12.98 -20.66 47.59
N ALA A 92 14.09 -21.10 48.13
CA ALA A 92 15.25 -21.52 47.37
C ALA A 92 14.93 -22.70 46.42
N ALA A 93 14.17 -23.72 46.90
CA ALA A 93 13.68 -24.81 46.06
C ALA A 93 12.83 -24.29 44.88
N GLY A 94 11.93 -23.36 45.16
CA GLY A 94 11.14 -22.67 44.13
C GLY A 94 11.98 -21.94 43.10
N GLY A 95 13.00 -21.21 43.58
CA GLY A 95 13.95 -20.52 42.72
C GLY A 95 14.72 -21.45 41.76
N VAL A 96 15.19 -22.59 42.27
CA VAL A 96 15.87 -23.62 41.47
C VAL A 96 14.92 -24.22 40.45
N ALA A 97 13.69 -24.57 40.85
CA ALA A 97 12.67 -25.11 39.94
C ALA A 97 12.37 -24.17 38.77
N LEU A 98 12.11 -22.89 39.08
CA LEU A 98 11.82 -21.88 38.05
C LEU A 98 13.02 -21.52 37.20
N ALA A 99 14.25 -21.52 37.74
CA ALA A 99 15.47 -21.33 36.95
C ALA A 99 15.68 -22.50 35.97
N ALA A 100 15.42 -23.74 36.39
CA ALA A 100 15.46 -24.91 35.50
C ALA A 100 14.36 -24.80 34.43
N ALA A 101 13.16 -24.36 34.79
CA ALA A 101 12.04 -24.15 33.89
C ALA A 101 12.27 -23.02 32.89
N ALA A 102 13.10 -22.02 33.19
CA ALA A 102 13.41 -20.91 32.30
C ALA A 102 14.33 -21.30 31.11
N ARG A 103 15.03 -22.42 31.18
CA ARG A 103 15.98 -22.86 30.15
C ARG A 103 15.28 -23.29 28.86
N PRO A 104 15.80 -22.95 27.66
CA PRO A 104 15.17 -23.29 26.37
C PRO A 104 15.00 -24.80 26.18
N HIS A 105 16.00 -25.59 26.54
CA HIS A 105 16.01 -27.05 26.47
C HIS A 105 16.33 -27.62 27.86
N ILE A 106 15.60 -28.62 28.25
CA ILE A 106 15.83 -29.35 29.51
C ILE A 106 16.35 -30.75 29.14
N GLY A 107 17.66 -30.90 29.13
CA GLY A 107 18.30 -32.21 28.89
C GLY A 107 18.28 -33.09 30.14
N THR A 108 18.59 -34.39 29.99
CA THR A 108 18.55 -35.37 31.08
C THR A 108 19.42 -34.97 32.29
N TRP A 109 20.64 -34.50 32.06
CA TRP A 109 21.54 -34.06 33.13
C TRP A 109 21.02 -32.84 33.89
N GLN A 110 20.29 -31.97 33.21
CA GLN A 110 19.66 -30.79 33.83
C GLN A 110 18.43 -31.18 34.68
N VAL A 111 17.68 -32.21 34.25
CA VAL A 111 16.58 -32.77 35.07
C VAL A 111 17.18 -33.42 36.32
N LEU A 112 18.22 -34.25 36.19
CA LEU A 112 18.86 -34.91 37.32
C LEU A 112 19.44 -33.90 38.31
N GLY A 113 20.25 -32.94 37.87
CA GLY A 113 20.84 -31.91 38.73
C GLY A 113 19.79 -30.98 39.36
N GLY A 114 18.79 -30.53 38.58
CA GLY A 114 17.67 -29.75 39.10
C GLY A 114 16.84 -30.50 40.12
N ALA A 115 16.50 -31.78 39.85
CA ALA A 115 15.76 -32.63 40.79
C ALA A 115 16.54 -32.86 42.11
N SER A 116 17.86 -33.09 42.02
CA SER A 116 18.70 -33.25 43.22
C SER A 116 18.74 -32.00 44.08
N ALA A 117 18.91 -30.80 43.46
CA ALA A 117 18.90 -29.54 44.20
C ALA A 117 17.54 -29.22 44.80
N MET A 118 16.44 -29.48 44.07
CA MET A 118 15.06 -29.31 44.60
C MET A 118 14.78 -30.28 45.74
N ALA A 119 15.12 -31.55 45.58
CA ALA A 119 14.91 -32.55 46.62
C ALA A 119 15.67 -32.23 47.91
N ALA A 120 16.95 -31.80 47.80
CA ALA A 120 17.75 -31.35 48.92
C ALA A 120 17.10 -30.16 49.65
N ALA A 121 16.61 -29.16 48.91
CA ALA A 121 15.95 -27.99 49.47
C ALA A 121 14.58 -28.33 50.10
N ILE A 122 13.77 -29.22 49.49
CA ILE A 122 12.47 -29.67 49.99
C ILE A 122 12.66 -30.52 51.23
N CYS A 123 13.62 -31.45 51.28
CA CYS A 123 13.97 -32.21 52.45
C CYS A 123 14.53 -31.32 53.55
N GLY A 124 15.40 -30.35 53.20
CA GLY A 124 15.89 -29.34 54.13
C GLY A 124 14.75 -28.55 54.78
N MET A 125 13.80 -28.08 53.98
CA MET A 125 12.60 -27.39 54.47
C MET A 125 11.82 -28.27 55.45
N HIS A 126 11.55 -29.53 55.08
CA HIS A 126 10.78 -30.44 55.89
C HIS A 126 11.50 -30.74 57.22
N TYR A 127 12.76 -31.17 57.19
CA TYR A 127 13.47 -31.58 58.38
C TYR A 127 13.87 -30.41 59.29
N VAL A 128 14.18 -29.22 58.75
CA VAL A 128 14.37 -27.99 59.53
C VAL A 128 13.04 -27.55 60.17
N GLY A 129 11.91 -27.66 59.42
CA GLY A 129 10.58 -27.41 59.96
C GLY A 129 10.19 -28.36 61.08
N MET A 130 10.57 -29.64 60.97
CA MET A 130 10.38 -30.62 62.05
C MET A 130 11.29 -30.34 63.28
N ALA A 131 12.52 -29.89 63.06
CA ALA A 131 13.44 -29.49 64.10
C ALA A 131 12.93 -28.28 64.92
N ALA A 132 12.07 -27.43 64.31
CA ALA A 132 11.42 -26.31 64.97
C ALA A 132 10.45 -26.72 66.08
N LEU A 133 10.10 -28.02 66.20
CA LEU A 133 9.30 -28.59 67.25
C LEU A 133 10.05 -28.81 68.60
N GLU A 134 11.29 -28.49 68.73
CA GLU A 134 12.12 -28.54 69.93
C GLU A 134 11.62 -29.49 71.04
N MET A 135 11.64 -30.80 70.82
CA MET A 135 11.18 -31.83 71.72
C MET A 135 12.32 -32.31 72.63
N LEU A 136 12.00 -32.49 73.97
CA LEU A 136 12.94 -33.09 74.93
C LEU A 136 12.27 -34.27 75.69
N PRO A 137 12.80 -35.52 75.57
CA PRO A 137 13.87 -35.94 74.69
C PRO A 137 13.55 -35.73 73.21
N GLY A 138 14.60 -35.56 72.33
CA GLY A 138 14.46 -35.20 70.92
C GLY A 138 13.78 -36.28 70.10
N ILE A 139 13.38 -35.88 68.88
CA ILE A 139 12.77 -36.81 67.90
C ILE A 139 13.80 -37.84 67.46
N GLU A 140 13.44 -39.12 67.56
CA GLU A 140 14.23 -40.21 66.96
C GLU A 140 13.80 -40.47 65.53
N TRP A 141 14.81 -40.59 64.62
CA TRP A 141 14.54 -40.69 63.19
C TRP A 141 14.72 -42.15 62.69
N ASP A 142 13.67 -42.74 62.14
CA ASP A 142 13.78 -44.00 61.42
C ASP A 142 14.46 -43.76 60.05
N ARG A 143 15.70 -44.21 59.94
CA ARG A 143 16.56 -44.01 58.76
C ARG A 143 15.93 -44.57 57.45
N ARG A 144 15.09 -45.57 57.54
CA ARG A 144 14.42 -46.19 56.34
C ARG A 144 13.41 -45.21 55.77
N TYR A 145 12.57 -44.61 56.58
CA TYR A 145 11.57 -43.62 56.14
C TYR A 145 12.21 -42.30 55.76
N VAL A 146 13.32 -41.87 56.42
CA VAL A 146 14.09 -40.72 55.99
C VAL A 146 14.62 -40.90 54.55
N LEU A 147 15.27 -42.09 54.29
CA LEU A 147 15.76 -42.39 52.96
C LEU A 147 14.61 -42.44 51.93
N LEU A 148 13.48 -43.05 52.30
CA LEU A 148 12.29 -43.13 51.44
C LEU A 148 11.75 -41.74 51.09
N SER A 149 11.67 -40.81 52.09
CA SER A 149 11.21 -39.44 51.85
C SER A 149 12.13 -38.67 50.89
N VAL A 150 13.47 -38.89 50.97
CA VAL A 150 14.43 -38.31 50.04
C VAL A 150 14.22 -38.85 48.60
N VAL A 151 14.00 -40.15 48.47
CA VAL A 151 13.72 -40.77 47.17
C VAL A 151 12.41 -40.23 46.57
N VAL A 152 11.37 -40.12 47.39
CA VAL A 152 10.09 -39.55 46.97
C VAL A 152 10.27 -38.06 46.55
N ALA A 153 11.00 -37.26 47.33
CA ALA A 153 11.27 -35.88 47.01
C ALA A 153 12.02 -35.76 45.68
N TRP A 154 13.02 -36.59 45.47
CA TRP A 154 13.81 -36.59 44.25
C TRP A 154 12.97 -37.03 43.01
N GLY A 155 12.20 -38.10 43.15
CA GLY A 155 11.30 -38.59 42.09
C GLY A 155 10.23 -37.55 41.73
N ALA A 156 9.58 -36.94 42.75
CA ALA A 156 8.61 -35.88 42.56
C ALA A 156 9.22 -34.65 41.82
N SER A 157 10.43 -34.24 42.22
CA SER A 157 11.13 -33.09 41.60
C SER A 157 11.52 -33.40 40.13
N ALA A 158 12.00 -34.63 39.87
CA ALA A 158 12.33 -35.05 38.50
C ALA A 158 11.07 -35.11 37.60
N ALA A 159 9.98 -35.68 38.13
CA ALA A 159 8.68 -35.71 37.46
C ALA A 159 8.15 -34.32 37.16
N ALA A 160 8.24 -33.38 38.14
CA ALA A 160 7.81 -31.98 37.97
C ALA A 160 8.54 -31.29 36.82
N LEU A 161 9.86 -31.40 36.75
CA LEU A 161 10.68 -30.81 35.66
C LEU A 161 10.38 -31.45 34.29
N TRP A 162 10.18 -32.78 34.26
CA TRP A 162 9.80 -33.52 33.07
C TRP A 162 8.41 -33.13 32.56
N ILE A 163 7.40 -33.07 33.45
CA ILE A 163 6.03 -32.66 33.15
C ILE A 163 6.03 -31.24 32.59
N PHE A 164 6.77 -30.33 33.22
CA PHE A 164 6.88 -28.95 32.73
C PHE A 164 7.38 -28.88 31.31
N GLY A 165 8.42 -29.64 30.95
CA GLY A 165 8.93 -29.75 29.59
C GLY A 165 7.87 -30.22 28.59
N ARG A 166 7.02 -31.18 29.00
CA ARG A 166 5.92 -31.72 28.19
C ARG A 166 4.73 -30.77 28.02
N LEU A 167 4.47 -29.90 29.00
CA LEU A 167 3.39 -28.92 28.95
C LEU A 167 3.69 -27.71 28.06
N ARG A 168 4.97 -27.39 27.83
CA ARG A 168 5.40 -26.21 27.06
C ARG A 168 4.76 -26.10 25.66
N PRO A 169 4.76 -27.13 24.81
CA PRO A 169 4.24 -27.02 23.45
C PRO A 169 2.71 -26.99 23.39
N LEU A 170 2.01 -27.31 24.48
CA LEU A 170 0.56 -27.42 24.49
C LEU A 170 -0.13 -26.04 24.49
N ARG A 171 -1.27 -25.96 23.78
CA ARG A 171 -2.08 -24.74 23.65
C ARG A 171 -3.57 -24.99 23.92
N GLY A 172 -4.32 -23.94 24.21
CA GLY A 172 -5.77 -23.98 24.35
C GLY A 172 -6.27 -24.83 25.52
N ALA A 173 -7.47 -25.40 25.40
CA ALA A 173 -8.15 -26.17 26.43
C ALA A 173 -7.39 -27.45 26.82
N HIS A 174 -6.67 -28.09 25.88
CA HIS A 174 -5.88 -29.28 26.17
C HIS A 174 -4.75 -28.98 27.16
N ARG A 175 -4.09 -27.84 27.05
CA ARG A 175 -3.07 -27.38 28.00
C ARG A 175 -3.63 -27.23 29.40
N ILE A 176 -4.81 -26.60 29.55
CA ILE A 176 -5.43 -26.35 30.87
C ILE A 176 -5.73 -27.68 31.56
N ARG A 177 -6.30 -28.66 30.85
CA ARG A 177 -6.59 -30.01 31.41
C ARG A 177 -5.32 -30.73 31.84
N MET A 178 -4.30 -30.72 30.99
CA MET A 178 -3.01 -31.36 31.27
C MET A 178 -2.28 -30.67 32.43
N GLN A 179 -2.35 -29.35 32.51
CA GLN A 179 -1.80 -28.58 33.63
C GLN A 179 -2.51 -28.91 34.98
N GLY A 180 -3.84 -29.06 34.94
CA GLY A 180 -4.61 -29.48 36.13
C GLY A 180 -4.24 -30.90 36.60
N ALA A 181 -4.14 -31.85 35.66
CA ALA A 181 -3.71 -33.22 35.98
C ALA A 181 -2.28 -33.27 36.52
N ALA A 182 -1.37 -32.49 35.93
CA ALA A 182 0.00 -32.35 36.37
C ALA A 182 0.10 -31.74 37.78
N ALA A 183 -0.68 -30.69 38.05
CA ALA A 183 -0.74 -30.07 39.37
C ALA A 183 -1.26 -31.03 40.47
N LEU A 184 -2.27 -31.84 40.13
CA LEU A 184 -2.78 -32.86 41.01
C LEU A 184 -1.71 -33.92 41.35
N ALA A 185 -1.03 -34.44 40.34
CA ALA A 185 0.04 -35.45 40.51
C ALA A 185 1.20 -34.86 41.34
N MET A 186 1.63 -33.63 41.04
CA MET A 186 2.68 -32.94 41.81
C MET A 186 2.27 -32.65 43.23
N GLY A 187 1.04 -32.18 43.49
CA GLY A 187 0.53 -31.94 44.80
C GLY A 187 0.49 -33.19 45.66
N ILE A 188 0.03 -34.33 45.09
CA ILE A 188 0.04 -35.65 45.76
C ILE A 188 1.48 -36.06 46.09
N ALA A 189 2.43 -35.86 45.17
CA ALA A 189 3.83 -36.24 45.39
C ALA A 189 4.51 -35.40 46.49
N ILE A 190 4.21 -34.09 46.56
CA ILE A 190 4.70 -33.18 47.60
C ILE A 190 4.11 -33.60 48.98
N ALA A 191 2.80 -33.81 49.04
CA ALA A 191 2.13 -34.26 50.26
C ALA A 191 2.65 -35.66 50.68
N GLY A 192 2.81 -36.56 49.73
CA GLY A 192 3.38 -37.90 49.95
C GLY A 192 4.77 -37.86 50.58
N MET A 193 5.67 -37.00 50.09
CA MET A 193 6.98 -36.82 50.69
C MET A 193 6.87 -36.33 52.15
N HIS A 194 6.00 -35.36 52.41
CA HIS A 194 5.79 -34.82 53.73
C HIS A 194 5.31 -35.92 54.69
N PHE A 195 4.25 -36.69 54.38
CA PHE A 195 3.72 -37.70 55.23
C PHE A 195 4.67 -38.92 55.42
N VAL A 196 5.47 -39.28 54.42
CA VAL A 196 6.54 -40.24 54.59
C VAL A 196 7.62 -39.75 55.54
N GLY A 197 7.98 -38.43 55.44
CA GLY A 197 8.89 -37.80 56.39
C GLY A 197 8.35 -37.74 57.80
N MET A 198 7.03 -37.47 57.96
CA MET A 198 6.35 -37.55 59.28
C MET A 198 6.37 -38.96 59.88
N ALA A 199 6.20 -40.01 59.05
CA ALA A 199 6.29 -41.39 59.48
C ALA A 199 7.72 -41.78 59.94
N ALA A 200 8.74 -41.04 59.54
CA ALA A 200 10.11 -41.21 60.01
C ALA A 200 10.31 -40.67 61.44
N ALA A 201 9.48 -39.73 61.88
CA ALA A 201 9.61 -39.07 63.17
C ALA A 201 8.96 -39.92 64.27
N ARG A 202 9.78 -40.48 65.17
CA ARG A 202 9.37 -41.23 66.33
C ARG A 202 9.58 -40.36 67.57
N ILE A 203 8.50 -39.99 68.25
CA ILE A 203 8.55 -39.14 69.44
C ILE A 203 8.53 -40.06 70.65
N PRO A 204 9.60 -40.08 71.47
CA PRO A 204 9.63 -40.93 72.70
C PRO A 204 8.50 -40.56 73.70
N SER A 205 7.97 -41.55 74.39
CA SER A 205 6.98 -41.29 75.42
C SER A 205 7.58 -40.47 76.59
N GLY A 206 6.88 -39.38 76.96
CA GLY A 206 7.39 -38.44 77.98
C GLY A 206 8.16 -37.25 77.33
N SER A 207 8.29 -37.14 76.04
CA SER A 207 8.80 -35.91 75.38
C SER A 207 7.86 -34.76 75.61
N VAL A 208 8.42 -33.59 75.95
CA VAL A 208 7.72 -32.33 76.14
C VAL A 208 8.21 -31.31 75.10
N CYS A 209 7.30 -30.59 74.50
CA CYS A 209 7.65 -29.49 73.62
C CYS A 209 8.15 -28.29 74.40
N THR A 210 9.35 -27.79 74.15
CA THR A 210 9.96 -26.66 74.89
C THR A 210 9.62 -25.30 74.28
N SER A 211 9.16 -25.28 73.00
CA SER A 211 8.74 -24.04 72.29
C SER A 211 7.26 -23.67 72.63
N VAL A 212 6.87 -23.65 73.91
CA VAL A 212 5.49 -23.44 74.33
C VAL A 212 4.96 -22.03 73.94
N ASP A 213 5.83 -21.04 73.89
CA ASP A 213 5.52 -19.67 73.49
C ASP A 213 5.70 -19.45 71.99
N GLY A 214 5.98 -20.52 71.21
CA GLY A 214 6.22 -20.48 69.78
C GLY A 214 4.94 -20.36 68.96
N LEU A 215 5.16 -20.39 67.64
CA LEU A 215 4.09 -20.32 66.62
C LEU A 215 3.22 -21.61 66.70
N GLY A 216 1.90 -21.52 66.94
CA GLY A 216 1.05 -22.73 67.03
C GLY A 216 -0.45 -22.45 67.16
N GLY A 217 -1.24 -23.50 67.22
CA GLY A 217 -2.68 -23.48 67.48
C GLY A 217 -3.54 -23.14 66.24
N ARG A 218 -4.87 -23.21 66.44
CA ARG A 218 -5.90 -23.03 65.40
C ARG A 218 -5.84 -21.64 64.72
N GLY A 219 -5.50 -20.59 65.50
CA GLY A 219 -5.36 -19.23 64.92
C GLY A 219 -4.23 -19.14 63.92
N MET A 220 -3.10 -19.76 64.22
CA MET A 220 -1.95 -19.81 63.27
C MET A 220 -2.25 -20.66 62.03
N LEU A 221 -2.98 -21.78 62.18
CA LEU A 221 -3.48 -22.59 61.08
C LEU A 221 -4.31 -21.76 60.08
N LEU A 222 -5.28 -21.00 60.58
CA LEU A 222 -6.13 -20.14 59.77
C LEU A 222 -5.30 -19.03 59.09
N LEU A 223 -4.40 -18.39 59.84
CA LEU A 223 -3.58 -17.30 59.33
C LEU A 223 -2.65 -17.78 58.19
N VAL A 224 -1.92 -18.87 58.39
CA VAL A 224 -0.99 -19.43 57.37
C VAL A 224 -1.75 -19.92 56.16
N SER A 225 -2.86 -20.63 56.35
CA SER A 225 -3.70 -21.10 55.26
C SER A 225 -4.25 -19.95 54.42
N THR A 226 -4.84 -18.95 55.08
CA THR A 226 -5.44 -17.79 54.43
C THR A 226 -4.39 -16.96 53.69
N ALA A 227 -3.24 -16.71 54.34
CA ALA A 227 -2.13 -15.96 53.71
C ALA A 227 -1.57 -16.70 52.47
N ALA A 228 -1.39 -18.02 52.60
CA ALA A 228 -0.92 -18.83 51.46
C ALA A 228 -1.91 -18.82 50.30
N PHE A 229 -3.22 -19.03 50.56
CA PHE A 229 -4.24 -18.94 49.51
C PHE A 229 -4.30 -17.55 48.90
N LEU A 230 -4.17 -16.48 49.68
CA LEU A 230 -4.15 -15.10 49.16
C LEU A 230 -2.95 -14.88 48.22
N VAL A 231 -1.75 -15.24 48.66
CA VAL A 231 -0.52 -15.10 47.85
C VAL A 231 -0.63 -15.88 46.55
N LEU A 232 -1.06 -17.14 46.62
CA LEU A 232 -1.24 -17.97 45.42
C LEU A 232 -2.30 -17.41 44.48
N THR A 233 -3.42 -16.93 45.02
CA THR A 233 -4.52 -16.34 44.23
C THR A 233 -4.07 -15.06 43.55
N VAL A 234 -3.39 -14.15 44.25
CA VAL A 234 -2.87 -12.90 43.69
C VAL A 234 -1.86 -13.20 42.60
N ALA A 235 -0.93 -14.12 42.83
CA ALA A 235 0.04 -14.51 41.81
C ALA A 235 -0.62 -15.09 40.56
N LEU A 236 -1.66 -15.90 40.70
CA LEU A 236 -2.45 -16.43 39.60
C LEU A 236 -3.17 -15.32 38.83
N LEU A 237 -3.86 -14.42 39.55
CA LEU A 237 -4.58 -13.30 38.93
C LEU A 237 -3.65 -12.37 38.16
N LEU A 238 -2.48 -12.02 38.73
CA LEU A 238 -1.46 -11.22 38.04
C LEU A 238 -0.98 -11.92 36.75
N SER A 239 -0.75 -13.24 36.86
CA SER A 239 -0.36 -14.01 35.66
C SER A 239 -1.46 -14.00 34.60
N LEU A 240 -2.73 -14.16 34.96
CA LEU A 240 -3.84 -14.14 34.01
C LEU A 240 -4.03 -12.75 33.37
N ALA A 241 -3.93 -11.68 34.17
CA ALA A 241 -4.02 -10.30 33.69
C ALA A 241 -2.91 -9.99 32.66
N ASP A 242 -1.67 -10.36 32.97
CA ASP A 242 -0.56 -10.22 32.03
C ASP A 242 -0.79 -11.02 30.73
N ALA A 243 -1.38 -12.23 30.83
CA ALA A 243 -1.76 -13.02 29.66
C ALA A 243 -2.76 -12.30 28.76
N GLN A 244 -3.76 -11.67 29.35
CA GLN A 244 -4.79 -10.92 28.60
C GLN A 244 -4.17 -9.70 27.93
N ARG A 245 -3.34 -8.94 28.66
CA ARG A 245 -2.63 -7.79 28.11
C ARG A 245 -1.78 -8.17 26.89
N GLN A 246 -0.97 -9.21 27.00
CA GLN A 246 -0.14 -9.67 25.87
C GLN A 246 -0.97 -10.12 24.65
N ARG A 247 -2.15 -10.71 24.88
CA ARG A 247 -3.08 -11.07 23.79
C ARG A 247 -3.63 -9.83 23.11
N GLY A 248 -4.05 -8.84 23.86
CA GLY A 248 -4.54 -7.55 23.36
C GLY A 248 -3.48 -6.82 22.51
N GLU A 249 -2.24 -6.73 23.02
CA GLU A 249 -1.12 -6.11 22.30
C GLU A 249 -0.81 -6.82 20.98
N ARG A 250 -0.83 -8.16 20.95
CA ARG A 250 -0.62 -8.93 19.72
C ARG A 250 -1.74 -8.72 18.71
N GLN A 251 -2.99 -8.65 19.17
CA GLN A 251 -4.13 -8.40 18.30
C GLN A 251 -4.07 -6.99 17.72
N MET A 252 -3.78 -5.99 18.56
CA MET A 252 -3.60 -4.60 18.12
C MET A 252 -2.51 -4.47 17.06
N ARG A 253 -1.34 -5.08 17.28
CA ARG A 253 -0.25 -5.08 16.30
C ARG A 253 -0.66 -5.70 14.96
N ARG A 254 -1.41 -6.81 14.97
CA ARG A 254 -1.91 -7.45 13.73
C ARG A 254 -2.89 -6.54 12.99
N THR A 255 -3.83 -5.93 13.71
CA THR A 255 -4.79 -5.00 13.12
C THR A 255 -4.06 -3.79 12.51
N LEU A 256 -3.10 -3.21 13.24
CA LEU A 256 -2.32 -2.07 12.76
C LEU A 256 -1.52 -2.42 11.49
N GLN A 257 -0.90 -3.59 11.44
CA GLN A 257 -0.17 -4.06 10.25
C GLN A 257 -1.11 -4.25 9.04
N ALA A 258 -2.29 -4.84 9.25
CA ALA A 258 -3.29 -5.02 8.20
C ALA A 258 -3.79 -3.67 7.66
N THR A 259 -4.16 -2.73 8.55
CA THR A 259 -4.63 -1.39 8.15
C THR A 259 -3.53 -0.60 7.43
N ASN A 260 -2.27 -0.70 7.88
CA ASN A 260 -1.17 -0.03 7.21
C ASN A 260 -0.91 -0.60 5.81
N ALA A 261 -1.01 -1.91 5.63
CA ALA A 261 -0.90 -2.54 4.31
C ALA A 261 -2.04 -2.08 3.37
N GLU A 262 -3.27 -1.99 3.87
CA GLU A 262 -4.43 -1.49 3.12
C GLU A 262 -4.25 -0.01 2.73
N LEU A 263 -3.80 0.84 3.66
CA LEU A 263 -3.51 2.25 3.38
C LEU A 263 -2.43 2.43 2.30
N LEU A 264 -1.37 1.63 2.33
CA LEU A 264 -0.33 1.67 1.31
C LEU A 264 -0.88 1.27 -0.07
N GLN A 265 -1.73 0.26 -0.13
CA GLN A 265 -2.37 -0.17 -1.37
C GLN A 265 -3.31 0.90 -1.93
N VAL A 266 -4.17 1.48 -1.08
CA VAL A 266 -5.09 2.57 -1.47
C VAL A 266 -4.31 3.79 -1.94
N ASN A 267 -3.23 4.16 -1.24
CA ASN A 267 -2.39 5.29 -1.62
C ASN A 267 -1.70 5.07 -2.97
N ALA A 268 -1.17 3.87 -3.22
CA ALA A 268 -0.59 3.52 -4.53
C ALA A 268 -1.62 3.61 -5.66
N GLU A 269 -2.86 3.17 -5.43
CA GLU A 269 -3.94 3.25 -6.41
C GLU A 269 -4.39 4.71 -6.63
N LEU A 270 -4.50 5.52 -5.55
CA LEU A 270 -4.78 6.95 -5.66
C LEU A 270 -3.70 7.68 -6.47
N GLN A 271 -2.42 7.39 -6.24
CA GLN A 271 -1.33 7.95 -7.03
C GLN A 271 -1.42 7.53 -8.50
N ARG A 272 -1.76 6.26 -8.77
CA ARG A 272 -1.95 5.77 -10.13
C ARG A 272 -3.07 6.52 -10.84
N LEU A 273 -4.22 6.70 -10.18
CA LEU A 273 -5.37 7.43 -10.74
C LEU A 273 -5.09 8.93 -10.91
N ALA A 274 -4.34 9.54 -9.99
CA ALA A 274 -4.03 10.96 -10.04
C ALA A 274 -3.01 11.33 -11.10
N PHE A 275 -2.03 10.45 -11.41
CA PHE A 275 -0.85 10.78 -12.20
C PHE A 275 -0.67 9.95 -13.49
N ARG A 276 -1.49 8.92 -13.71
CA ARG A 276 -1.41 8.08 -14.91
C ARG A 276 -2.65 8.19 -15.78
N ASP A 277 -2.45 8.08 -17.10
CA ASP A 277 -3.56 7.90 -18.04
C ASP A 277 -4.13 6.48 -17.90
N PRO A 278 -5.44 6.31 -17.67
CA PRO A 278 -6.01 5.01 -17.36
C PRO A 278 -5.98 4.03 -18.54
N LEU A 279 -5.92 4.52 -19.77
CA LEU A 279 -5.88 3.68 -20.96
C LEU A 279 -4.47 3.21 -21.27
N THR A 280 -3.52 4.13 -21.33
CA THR A 280 -2.17 3.87 -21.86
C THR A 280 -1.14 3.61 -20.76
N GLY A 281 -1.43 3.97 -19.51
CA GLY A 281 -0.52 3.81 -18.37
C GLY A 281 0.65 4.80 -18.32
N VAL A 282 0.84 5.65 -19.33
CA VAL A 282 1.80 6.75 -19.29
C VAL A 282 1.34 7.86 -18.35
N SER A 283 2.16 8.88 -18.14
CA SER A 283 1.74 10.03 -17.32
C SER A 283 0.50 10.71 -17.93
N ASN A 284 -0.38 11.19 -17.07
CA ASN A 284 -1.47 12.05 -17.52
C ASN A 284 -1.05 13.52 -17.56
N ARG A 285 -1.96 14.40 -17.99
CA ARG A 285 -1.71 15.83 -18.07
C ARG A 285 -1.31 16.46 -16.73
N ALA A 286 -1.92 16.03 -15.64
CA ALA A 286 -1.62 16.57 -14.31
C ALA A 286 -0.17 16.25 -13.89
N HIS A 287 0.27 15.03 -14.09
CA HIS A 287 1.65 14.63 -13.78
C HIS A 287 2.67 15.33 -14.69
N LEU A 288 2.36 15.49 -15.99
CA LEU A 288 3.24 16.24 -16.89
C LEU A 288 3.46 17.68 -16.42
N LEU A 289 2.39 18.37 -16.02
CA LEU A 289 2.49 19.76 -15.57
C LEU A 289 3.28 19.87 -14.26
N ASP A 290 3.06 18.95 -13.33
CA ASP A 290 3.83 18.86 -12.08
C ASP A 290 5.33 18.63 -12.35
N ARG A 291 5.65 17.67 -13.24
CA ARG A 291 7.04 17.40 -13.67
C ARG A 291 7.68 18.58 -14.36
N LEU A 292 6.96 19.23 -15.26
CA LEU A 292 7.45 20.41 -15.98
C LEU A 292 7.76 21.55 -15.00
N GLN A 293 6.83 21.86 -14.09
CA GLN A 293 7.03 22.90 -13.10
C GLN A 293 8.24 22.59 -12.22
N HIS A 294 8.33 21.36 -11.70
CA HIS A 294 9.44 20.96 -10.84
C HIS A 294 10.80 21.04 -11.56
N ALA A 295 10.87 20.60 -12.81
CA ALA A 295 12.09 20.67 -13.62
C ALA A 295 12.51 22.12 -13.87
N CYS A 296 11.56 23.02 -14.19
CA CYS A 296 11.83 24.44 -14.36
C CYS A 296 12.31 25.12 -13.06
N GLU A 297 11.74 24.76 -11.90
CA GLU A 297 12.18 25.26 -10.60
C GLU A 297 13.60 24.82 -10.24
N LEU A 298 13.98 23.59 -10.56
CA LEU A 298 15.34 23.10 -10.36
C LEU A 298 16.35 23.87 -11.23
N LEU A 299 16.04 24.05 -12.50
CA LEU A 299 16.88 24.81 -13.41
C LEU A 299 17.03 26.29 -13.00
N ALA A 300 15.99 26.88 -12.47
CA ALA A 300 16.04 28.25 -11.96
C ALA A 300 16.96 28.41 -10.72
N ARG A 301 17.13 27.36 -9.91
CA ARG A 301 18.05 27.34 -8.75
C ARG A 301 19.50 27.19 -9.16
N ASP A 302 19.75 26.37 -10.19
CA ASP A 302 21.11 26.08 -10.67
C ASP A 302 21.62 27.12 -11.71
N ALA A 303 20.88 28.19 -11.96
CA ALA A 303 21.15 29.22 -12.98
C ALA A 303 22.49 30.02 -12.78
N THR A 304 23.31 29.67 -11.80
CA THR A 304 24.67 30.22 -11.60
C THR A 304 25.74 29.56 -12.47
N ASP A 305 25.46 28.41 -13.09
CA ASP A 305 26.41 27.70 -13.93
C ASP A 305 25.97 27.82 -15.42
N ALA A 306 26.86 28.30 -16.28
CA ALA A 306 26.61 28.50 -17.72
C ALA A 306 26.34 27.19 -18.50
N ALA A 307 26.43 26.05 -17.84
CA ALA A 307 26.13 24.69 -18.33
C ALA A 307 24.81 24.13 -17.76
N ALA A 308 23.89 24.99 -17.31
CA ALA A 308 22.61 24.53 -16.78
C ALA A 308 21.86 23.68 -17.79
N ALA A 309 21.42 22.50 -17.38
CA ALA A 309 20.58 21.64 -18.19
C ALA A 309 19.36 22.40 -18.71
N LYS A 310 18.89 22.06 -19.91
CA LYS A 310 17.73 22.67 -20.55
C LYS A 310 16.63 21.63 -20.70
N LEU A 311 15.38 22.08 -20.91
CA LEU A 311 14.25 21.20 -21.16
C LEU A 311 13.79 21.31 -22.59
N ALA A 312 13.55 20.17 -23.26
CA ALA A 312 12.80 20.11 -24.50
C ALA A 312 11.44 19.48 -24.26
N LEU A 313 10.39 20.14 -24.69
CA LEU A 313 9.03 19.64 -24.70
C LEU A 313 8.60 19.38 -26.14
N LEU A 314 8.19 18.14 -26.41
CA LEU A 314 7.69 17.73 -27.71
C LEU A 314 6.19 17.46 -27.58
N TYR A 315 5.38 18.18 -28.34
CA TYR A 315 3.94 17.95 -28.47
C TYR A 315 3.68 17.14 -29.73
N ILE A 316 2.98 16.03 -29.63
CA ILE A 316 2.76 15.04 -30.66
C ILE A 316 1.27 14.85 -30.88
N ASP A 317 0.81 15.01 -32.10
CA ASP A 317 -0.56 14.73 -32.54
C ASP A 317 -0.52 13.66 -33.64
N LEU A 318 -1.39 12.64 -33.54
CA LEU A 318 -1.42 11.51 -34.48
C LEU A 318 -2.22 11.87 -35.73
N ASP A 319 -1.56 11.97 -36.86
CA ASP A 319 -2.21 12.26 -38.13
C ASP A 319 -3.05 11.03 -38.57
N GLY A 320 -4.33 11.25 -38.87
CA GLY A 320 -5.21 10.17 -39.37
C GLY A 320 -5.74 9.21 -38.31
N PHE A 321 -5.65 9.52 -37.01
CA PHE A 321 -6.18 8.67 -35.93
C PHE A 321 -7.73 8.58 -35.97
N LYS A 322 -8.43 9.67 -36.26
CA LYS A 322 -9.90 9.68 -36.34
C LYS A 322 -10.45 8.70 -37.39
N PRO A 323 -9.94 8.66 -38.65
CA PRO A 323 -10.31 7.63 -39.64
C PRO A 323 -10.15 6.19 -39.14
N VAL A 324 -9.15 5.90 -38.31
CA VAL A 324 -8.97 4.56 -37.72
C VAL A 324 -10.13 4.24 -36.77
N ASN A 325 -10.51 5.17 -35.91
CA ASN A 325 -11.69 5.01 -35.04
C ASN A 325 -12.98 4.84 -35.84
N ASP A 326 -13.17 5.67 -36.86
CA ASP A 326 -14.39 5.67 -37.68
C ASP A 326 -14.52 4.36 -38.51
N THR A 327 -13.38 3.76 -38.91
CA THR A 327 -13.35 2.54 -39.74
C THR A 327 -13.36 1.25 -38.90
N PHE A 328 -12.57 1.19 -37.82
CA PHE A 328 -12.30 -0.04 -37.06
C PHE A 328 -12.89 -0.03 -35.65
N GLY A 329 -13.55 1.07 -35.25
CA GLY A 329 -14.17 1.25 -33.94
C GLY A 329 -13.18 1.71 -32.85
N HIS A 330 -13.74 2.24 -31.76
CA HIS A 330 -12.98 2.81 -30.64
C HIS A 330 -12.05 1.80 -29.95
N GLU A 331 -12.44 0.53 -29.86
CA GLU A 331 -11.57 -0.50 -29.28
C GLU A 331 -10.27 -0.72 -30.05
N ALA A 332 -10.32 -0.57 -31.38
CA ALA A 332 -9.11 -0.65 -32.20
C ALA A 332 -8.23 0.58 -31.99
N GLY A 333 -8.84 1.78 -31.91
CA GLY A 333 -8.14 3.00 -31.57
C GLY A 333 -7.51 2.97 -30.18
N ASP A 334 -8.17 2.41 -29.17
CA ASP A 334 -7.64 2.26 -27.83
C ASP A 334 -6.41 1.35 -27.81
N ARG A 335 -6.46 0.19 -28.50
CA ARG A 335 -5.29 -0.68 -28.66
C ARG A 335 -4.13 0.02 -29.36
N LEU A 336 -4.44 0.81 -30.37
CA LEU A 336 -3.43 1.59 -31.08
C LEU A 336 -2.76 2.63 -30.18
N LEU A 337 -3.53 3.35 -29.36
CA LEU A 337 -3.00 4.32 -28.40
C LEU A 337 -2.10 3.66 -27.35
N VAL A 338 -2.44 2.46 -26.89
CA VAL A 338 -1.61 1.69 -25.96
C VAL A 338 -0.27 1.30 -26.61
N GLU A 339 -0.31 0.81 -27.86
CA GLU A 339 0.90 0.43 -28.60
C GLU A 339 1.78 1.65 -28.90
N ILE A 340 1.18 2.79 -29.25
CA ILE A 340 1.89 4.06 -29.45
C ILE A 340 2.57 4.51 -28.16
N ALA A 341 1.87 4.47 -27.04
CA ALA A 341 2.43 4.83 -25.74
C ALA A 341 3.65 3.97 -25.39
N GLN A 342 3.58 2.65 -25.61
CA GLN A 342 4.70 1.74 -25.41
C GLN A 342 5.89 2.05 -26.33
N ARG A 343 5.63 2.33 -27.60
CA ARG A 343 6.70 2.74 -28.54
C ARG A 343 7.37 4.04 -28.12
N LEU A 344 6.58 5.03 -27.69
CA LEU A 344 7.11 6.31 -27.21
C LEU A 344 7.95 6.13 -25.95
N GLN A 345 7.50 5.32 -24.99
CA GLN A 345 8.28 4.98 -23.79
C GLN A 345 9.62 4.32 -24.12
N GLY A 346 9.67 3.46 -25.15
CA GLY A 346 10.89 2.83 -25.59
C GLY A 346 11.90 3.76 -26.29
N LEU A 347 11.49 4.99 -26.63
CA LEU A 347 12.35 5.98 -27.30
C LEU A 347 13.04 6.95 -26.33
N VAL A 348 12.62 7.01 -25.08
CA VAL A 348 13.08 7.97 -24.08
C VAL A 348 13.76 7.27 -22.91
N ARG A 349 14.48 8.01 -22.08
CA ARG A 349 15.14 7.50 -20.87
C ARG A 349 14.16 7.46 -19.70
N ASP A 350 14.50 6.76 -18.63
CA ASP A 350 13.70 6.71 -17.39
C ASP A 350 13.55 8.09 -16.72
N SER A 351 14.51 9.00 -16.93
CA SER A 351 14.45 10.39 -16.45
C SER A 351 13.43 11.23 -17.22
N ASP A 352 13.18 10.89 -18.48
CA ASP A 352 12.28 11.63 -19.35
C ASP A 352 10.81 11.27 -19.03
N THR A 353 9.90 12.14 -19.40
CA THR A 353 8.48 11.91 -19.16
C THR A 353 7.72 11.75 -20.47
N VAL A 354 6.96 10.65 -20.57
CA VAL A 354 5.97 10.44 -21.64
C VAL A 354 4.59 10.64 -21.01
N ALA A 355 3.79 11.52 -21.59
CA ALA A 355 2.44 11.80 -21.11
C ALA A 355 1.43 11.78 -22.26
N ARG A 356 0.18 11.38 -21.94
CA ARG A 356 -0.97 11.57 -22.84
C ARG A 356 -1.83 12.69 -22.28
N ILE A 357 -2.10 13.69 -23.13
CA ILE A 357 -2.87 14.89 -22.71
C ILE A 357 -4.37 14.65 -22.88
N GLY A 358 -4.76 13.93 -23.91
CA GLY A 358 -6.14 13.56 -24.23
C GLY A 358 -6.24 13.11 -25.68
N GLY A 359 -7.29 12.37 -26.04
CA GLY A 359 -7.51 11.92 -27.41
C GLY A 359 -6.27 11.22 -28.00
N ASP A 360 -5.76 11.76 -29.08
CA ASP A 360 -4.60 11.33 -29.87
C ASP A 360 -3.32 12.15 -29.60
N GLU A 361 -3.30 12.95 -28.53
CA GLU A 361 -2.21 13.86 -28.19
C GLU A 361 -1.28 13.28 -27.12
N PHE A 362 0.01 13.25 -27.42
CA PHE A 362 1.09 12.84 -26.51
C PHE A 362 2.10 13.97 -26.33
N VAL A 363 2.77 13.97 -25.19
CA VAL A 363 3.85 14.92 -24.89
C VAL A 363 5.04 14.18 -24.31
N LEU A 364 6.23 14.55 -24.78
CA LEU A 364 7.50 14.11 -24.20
C LEU A 364 8.18 15.32 -23.54
N LEU A 365 8.69 15.13 -22.34
CA LEU A 365 9.53 16.08 -21.62
C LEU A 365 10.92 15.46 -21.46
N LEU A 366 11.93 16.11 -22.05
CA LEU A 366 13.32 15.66 -22.06
C LEU A 366 14.21 16.62 -21.29
N GLU A 367 15.08 16.08 -20.45
CA GLU A 367 16.11 16.85 -19.73
C GLU A 367 17.47 16.64 -20.41
N SER A 368 18.13 17.73 -20.88
CA SER A 368 19.39 17.63 -21.62
C SER A 368 20.16 18.94 -21.62
N ASP A 369 21.48 18.87 -21.66
CA ASP A 369 22.36 20.05 -21.77
C ASP A 369 22.20 20.74 -23.15
N ASP A 370 21.92 19.97 -24.21
CA ASP A 370 21.53 20.47 -25.51
C ASP A 370 20.11 20.02 -25.86
N ALA A 371 19.15 20.72 -25.25
CA ALA A 371 17.73 20.36 -25.35
C ALA A 371 17.19 20.50 -26.77
N LEU A 372 17.66 21.46 -27.56
CA LEU A 372 17.20 21.65 -28.94
C LEU A 372 17.64 20.47 -29.81
N ALA A 373 18.92 20.14 -29.82
CA ALA A 373 19.42 19.00 -30.59
C ALA A 373 18.81 17.68 -30.14
N SER A 374 18.68 17.48 -28.81
CA SER A 374 18.04 16.30 -28.24
C SER A 374 16.57 16.21 -28.62
N GLY A 375 15.84 17.33 -28.59
CA GLY A 375 14.43 17.43 -28.98
C GLY A 375 14.24 17.07 -30.45
N VAL A 376 15.05 17.66 -31.37
CA VAL A 376 15.01 17.35 -32.81
C VAL A 376 15.31 15.89 -33.07
N ALA A 377 16.41 15.37 -32.50
CA ALA A 377 16.77 13.96 -32.65
C ALA A 377 15.68 13.01 -32.11
N CYS A 378 15.01 13.37 -30.99
CA CYS A 378 13.89 12.62 -30.47
C CYS A 378 12.68 12.68 -31.40
N ALA A 379 12.30 13.84 -31.91
CA ALA A 379 11.19 14.01 -32.86
C ALA A 379 11.40 13.15 -34.12
N GLU A 380 12.60 13.13 -34.68
CA GLU A 380 12.93 12.25 -35.81
C GLU A 380 12.80 10.76 -35.48
N ARG A 381 13.19 10.34 -34.25
CA ARG A 381 12.98 8.96 -33.79
C ARG A 381 11.51 8.63 -33.63
N VAL A 382 10.73 9.56 -33.08
CA VAL A 382 9.26 9.44 -32.92
C VAL A 382 8.62 9.24 -34.29
N LEU A 383 8.87 10.11 -35.26
CA LEU A 383 8.29 10.00 -36.59
C LEU A 383 8.65 8.66 -37.28
N ARG A 384 9.92 8.26 -37.20
CA ARG A 384 10.34 6.95 -37.76
C ARG A 384 9.67 5.77 -37.04
N ALA A 385 9.47 5.84 -35.72
CA ALA A 385 8.85 4.77 -34.94
C ALA A 385 7.35 4.67 -35.19
N LEU A 386 6.66 5.80 -35.31
CA LEU A 386 5.22 5.83 -35.56
C LEU A 386 4.88 5.50 -37.05
N HIS A 387 5.78 5.75 -37.97
CA HIS A 387 5.60 5.35 -39.38
C HIS A 387 5.67 3.82 -39.58
N ARG A 388 6.22 3.05 -38.63
CA ARG A 388 6.20 1.58 -38.70
C ARG A 388 4.78 1.06 -38.43
N PRO A 389 4.33 0.07 -39.24
CA PRO A 389 2.99 -0.49 -39.07
C PRO A 389 2.71 -0.97 -37.67
N PHE A 390 1.44 -0.86 -37.25
CA PHE A 390 0.92 -1.31 -35.95
C PHE A 390 0.06 -2.56 -36.13
N GLU A 391 0.35 -3.61 -35.37
CA GLU A 391 -0.42 -4.84 -35.37
C GLU A 391 -1.40 -4.85 -34.19
N ILE A 392 -2.57 -4.25 -34.36
CA ILE A 392 -3.58 -4.09 -33.30
C ILE A 392 -4.70 -5.16 -33.33
N GLY A 393 -4.44 -6.28 -34.03
CA GLY A 393 -5.34 -7.44 -34.02
C GLY A 393 -6.63 -7.29 -34.86
N ILE A 394 -6.61 -6.44 -35.88
CA ILE A 394 -7.73 -6.24 -36.84
C ILE A 394 -7.53 -6.94 -38.20
N GLY A 395 -6.56 -7.86 -38.29
CA GLY A 395 -6.28 -8.66 -39.50
C GLY A 395 -5.42 -7.97 -40.54
N GLN A 396 -5.17 -6.66 -40.43
CA GLN A 396 -4.25 -5.90 -41.28
C GLN A 396 -3.49 -4.88 -40.44
N PRO A 397 -2.24 -4.54 -40.81
CA PRO A 397 -1.45 -3.53 -40.12
C PRO A 397 -2.01 -2.13 -40.39
N VAL A 398 -2.03 -1.28 -39.36
CA VAL A 398 -2.38 0.14 -39.43
C VAL A 398 -1.11 0.96 -39.56
N GLN A 399 -1.06 1.91 -40.49
CA GLN A 399 0.04 2.84 -40.64
C GLN A 399 -0.45 4.25 -40.36
N LEU A 400 0.28 4.98 -39.52
CA LEU A 400 -0.01 6.36 -39.14
C LEU A 400 1.24 7.22 -39.31
N SER A 401 1.03 8.52 -39.38
CA SER A 401 2.07 9.51 -39.14
C SER A 401 1.77 10.34 -37.90
N ALA A 402 2.65 11.27 -37.59
CA ALA A 402 2.42 12.22 -36.49
C ALA A 402 3.00 13.58 -36.84
N SER A 403 2.40 14.61 -36.32
CA SER A 403 2.93 15.98 -36.33
C SER A 403 3.54 16.31 -34.99
N VAL A 404 4.79 16.79 -34.98
CA VAL A 404 5.55 17.02 -33.73
C VAL A 404 5.97 18.50 -33.63
N GLY A 405 5.60 19.15 -32.51
CA GLY A 405 6.07 20.48 -32.19
C GLY A 405 7.08 20.47 -31.05
N ILE A 406 8.15 21.23 -31.17
CA ILE A 406 9.26 21.29 -30.22
C ILE A 406 9.34 22.68 -29.61
N ALA A 407 9.33 22.78 -28.30
CA ALA A 407 9.66 23.99 -27.57
C ALA A 407 10.73 23.71 -26.51
N VAL A 408 11.65 24.67 -26.33
CA VAL A 408 12.81 24.52 -25.43
C VAL A 408 12.78 25.60 -24.36
N HIS A 409 12.97 25.21 -23.11
CA HIS A 409 13.17 26.13 -21.99
C HIS A 409 14.69 26.27 -21.72
N PRO A 410 15.20 27.49 -21.46
CA PRO A 410 14.51 28.80 -21.40
C PRO A 410 14.39 29.50 -22.76
N ASP A 411 14.98 29.01 -23.84
CA ASP A 411 15.16 29.71 -25.11
C ASP A 411 13.81 30.15 -25.75
N HIS A 412 12.77 29.34 -25.58
CA HIS A 412 11.41 29.66 -26.03
C HIS A 412 10.51 30.16 -24.87
N GLY A 413 11.11 30.66 -23.76
CA GLY A 413 10.46 31.36 -22.67
C GLY A 413 10.11 30.51 -21.45
N ALA A 414 9.44 31.14 -20.46
CA ALA A 414 9.16 30.56 -19.17
C ALA A 414 8.17 29.37 -19.23
N ASP A 415 8.22 28.55 -18.21
CA ASP A 415 7.51 27.31 -17.94
C ASP A 415 6.00 27.32 -18.25
N GLY A 416 5.27 28.36 -17.85
CA GLY A 416 3.81 28.44 -18.01
C GLY A 416 3.30 28.46 -19.45
N HIS A 417 4.16 28.65 -20.43
CA HIS A 417 3.79 28.75 -21.86
C HIS A 417 4.44 27.69 -22.76
N LEU A 418 5.35 26.88 -22.20
CA LEU A 418 6.13 25.94 -23.01
C LEU A 418 5.24 24.92 -23.72
N LEU A 419 4.23 24.39 -23.04
CA LEU A 419 3.26 23.45 -23.61
C LEU A 419 2.48 24.08 -24.79
N ALA A 420 1.98 25.30 -24.61
CA ALA A 420 1.25 26.01 -25.66
C ALA A 420 2.15 26.34 -26.88
N ARG A 421 3.42 26.65 -26.65
CA ARG A 421 4.38 26.92 -27.74
C ARG A 421 4.74 25.67 -28.52
N ALA A 422 4.89 24.53 -27.83
CA ALA A 422 5.08 23.26 -28.51
C ALA A 422 3.84 22.84 -29.33
N ASP A 423 2.62 23.10 -28.82
CA ASP A 423 1.37 22.88 -29.56
C ASP A 423 1.32 23.75 -30.83
N MET A 424 1.68 25.05 -30.74
CA MET A 424 1.76 25.94 -31.91
C MET A 424 2.74 25.42 -32.97
N ALA A 425 3.89 24.90 -32.52
CA ALA A 425 4.87 24.32 -33.43
C ALA A 425 4.35 23.03 -34.07
N MET A 426 3.70 22.16 -33.30
CA MET A 426 3.05 20.94 -33.80
C MET A 426 2.01 21.27 -34.87
N TYR A 427 1.21 22.29 -34.62
CA TYR A 427 0.21 22.76 -35.58
C TYR A 427 0.84 23.27 -36.87
N ALA A 428 1.97 23.99 -36.80
CA ALA A 428 2.71 24.43 -37.99
C ALA A 428 3.27 23.24 -38.78
N ALA A 429 3.71 22.15 -38.11
CA ALA A 429 4.10 20.92 -38.76
C ALA A 429 2.90 20.26 -39.48
N LYS A 430 1.74 20.22 -38.85
CA LYS A 430 0.49 19.66 -39.41
C LYS A 430 0.01 20.44 -40.66
N GLN A 431 0.13 21.76 -40.65
CA GLN A 431 -0.21 22.59 -41.82
C GLN A 431 0.67 22.35 -43.05
N ARG A 432 1.89 21.85 -42.88
CA ARG A 432 2.81 21.53 -43.97
C ARG A 432 2.55 20.15 -44.59
N GLY A 433 1.45 19.49 -44.22
CA GLY A 433 1.04 18.18 -44.73
C GLY A 433 1.18 17.03 -43.73
N GLY A 434 1.53 17.30 -42.44
CA GLY A 434 1.73 16.28 -41.41
C GLY A 434 3.00 15.44 -41.62
N GLY A 435 3.18 14.41 -40.80
CA GLY A 435 4.33 13.51 -40.86
C GLY A 435 5.69 14.20 -40.64
N ALA A 436 5.71 15.33 -39.96
CA ALA A 436 6.85 16.23 -39.84
C ALA A 436 6.99 16.81 -38.42
N TRP A 437 8.13 17.44 -38.20
CA TRP A 437 8.33 18.21 -36.97
C TRP A 437 8.61 19.70 -37.25
N ALA A 438 8.33 20.54 -36.27
CA ALA A 438 8.71 21.95 -36.29
C ALA A 438 9.19 22.40 -34.92
N VAL A 439 10.17 23.31 -34.91
CA VAL A 439 10.59 24.02 -33.68
C VAL A 439 9.78 25.30 -33.55
N TYR A 440 9.35 25.64 -32.36
CA TYR A 440 8.64 26.88 -32.11
C TYR A 440 9.48 28.10 -32.50
N ASP A 441 8.81 29.05 -33.17
CA ASP A 441 9.33 30.38 -33.49
C ASP A 441 8.30 31.41 -33.04
N SER A 442 8.77 32.56 -32.56
CA SER A 442 7.89 33.65 -32.09
C SER A 442 6.88 34.11 -33.14
N GLN A 443 7.22 34.04 -34.42
CA GLN A 443 6.30 34.35 -35.52
C GLN A 443 5.08 33.43 -35.59
N MET A 444 5.16 32.19 -35.02
CA MET A 444 4.03 31.26 -34.95
C MET A 444 2.93 31.74 -34.00
N SER A 445 3.29 32.49 -32.95
CA SER A 445 2.34 33.09 -32.04
C SER A 445 1.45 34.14 -32.69
N ASP A 446 2.04 34.92 -33.59
CA ASP A 446 1.31 35.94 -34.34
C ASP A 446 0.32 35.30 -35.32
N GLY A 447 0.72 34.19 -35.96
CA GLY A 447 -0.13 33.43 -36.87
C GLY A 447 -1.38 32.81 -36.21
N ALA A 448 -1.25 32.21 -35.01
CA ALA A 448 -2.38 31.60 -34.29
C ALA A 448 -3.42 32.65 -33.82
N SER A 449 -2.95 33.77 -33.29
CA SER A 449 -3.82 34.87 -32.87
C SER A 449 -4.55 35.47 -34.07
N GLN A 450 -3.86 35.57 -35.22
CA GLN A 450 -4.42 36.06 -36.47
C GLN A 450 -5.52 35.16 -37.02
N GLN A 451 -5.36 33.83 -36.94
CA GLN A 451 -6.38 32.87 -37.38
C GLN A 451 -7.68 32.96 -36.57
N VAL A 452 -7.60 33.08 -35.23
CA VAL A 452 -8.78 33.26 -34.38
C VAL A 452 -9.52 34.55 -34.72
N MET A 453 -8.79 35.65 -34.94
CA MET A 453 -9.41 36.91 -35.35
C MET A 453 -10.05 36.79 -36.74
N LEU A 454 -9.38 36.12 -37.70
CA LEU A 454 -9.92 35.89 -39.04
C LEU A 454 -11.17 35.00 -39.00
N GLN A 455 -11.21 33.97 -38.18
CA GLN A 455 -12.40 33.13 -37.99
C GLN A 455 -13.58 33.94 -37.53
N GLN A 456 -13.37 34.77 -36.48
CA GLN A 456 -14.45 35.63 -35.93
C GLN A 456 -14.93 36.66 -36.96
N ALA A 457 -14.01 37.29 -37.67
CA ALA A 457 -14.33 38.22 -38.72
C ALA A 457 -15.09 37.57 -39.92
N LEU A 458 -14.67 36.37 -40.33
CA LEU A 458 -15.26 35.68 -41.48
C LEU A 458 -16.69 35.19 -41.22
N ARG A 459 -17.07 34.88 -40.00
CA ARG A 459 -18.44 34.45 -39.62
C ARG A 459 -19.53 35.41 -40.09
N GLY A 460 -19.30 36.69 -40.12
CA GLY A 460 -20.29 37.66 -40.55
C GLY A 460 -19.95 38.36 -41.88
N ALA A 461 -18.90 37.92 -42.58
CA ALA A 461 -18.40 38.59 -43.75
C ALA A 461 -19.40 38.59 -44.95
N ILE A 462 -20.22 37.54 -45.06
CA ILE A 462 -21.29 37.46 -46.07
C ILE A 462 -22.35 38.52 -45.79
N GLU A 463 -22.85 38.58 -44.56
CA GLU A 463 -23.94 39.50 -44.13
C GLU A 463 -23.50 40.98 -44.20
N ARG A 464 -22.23 41.25 -43.93
CA ARG A 464 -21.66 42.59 -44.01
C ARG A 464 -21.25 43.01 -45.41
N GLY A 465 -21.41 42.13 -46.44
CA GLY A 465 -21.05 42.42 -47.81
C GLY A 465 -19.54 42.57 -48.05
N GLU A 466 -18.72 41.92 -47.23
CA GLU A 466 -17.27 41.99 -47.30
C GLU A 466 -16.68 41.02 -48.35
N LEU A 467 -17.44 40.00 -48.77
CA LEU A 467 -17.06 39.05 -49.79
C LEU A 467 -17.49 39.55 -51.17
N GLN A 468 -16.62 39.36 -52.16
CA GLN A 468 -16.86 39.76 -53.55
C GLN A 468 -16.32 38.68 -54.50
N LEU A 469 -16.95 38.56 -55.69
CA LEU A 469 -16.42 37.77 -56.77
C LEU A 469 -15.73 38.66 -57.83
N HIS A 470 -14.45 38.39 -58.06
CA HIS A 470 -13.73 38.94 -59.22
C HIS A 470 -13.69 37.92 -60.32
N TYR A 471 -13.85 38.38 -61.58
CA TYR A 471 -13.95 37.50 -62.72
C TYR A 471 -12.72 37.64 -63.62
N GLN A 472 -11.95 36.57 -63.76
CA GLN A 472 -10.78 36.52 -64.63
C GLN A 472 -11.17 35.91 -66.01
N PRO A 473 -11.04 36.62 -67.11
CA PRO A 473 -11.45 36.11 -68.44
C PRO A 473 -10.55 34.95 -68.88
N LYS A 474 -11.19 33.89 -69.43
CA LYS A 474 -10.55 32.76 -70.09
C LYS A 474 -10.61 32.99 -71.60
N ILE A 475 -9.46 33.22 -72.18
CA ILE A 475 -9.30 33.56 -73.62
C ILE A 475 -8.93 32.32 -74.38
N ALA A 476 -9.62 32.07 -75.51
CA ALA A 476 -9.26 30.96 -76.39
C ALA A 476 -8.02 31.31 -77.19
N ALA A 477 -7.08 30.39 -77.26
CA ALA A 477 -5.79 30.59 -77.99
C ALA A 477 -5.94 30.68 -79.50
N GLY A 478 -7.06 30.21 -80.06
CA GLY A 478 -7.25 30.14 -81.53
C GLY A 478 -7.80 31.43 -82.15
N ASP A 479 -8.72 32.13 -81.50
CA ASP A 479 -9.42 33.30 -81.98
C ASP A 479 -9.27 34.57 -81.18
N GLY A 480 -8.66 34.45 -79.93
CA GLY A 480 -8.51 35.56 -79.00
C GLY A 480 -9.81 36.00 -78.32
N GLY A 481 -10.91 35.26 -78.52
CA GLY A 481 -12.23 35.55 -77.92
C GLY A 481 -12.32 35.13 -76.48
N VAL A 482 -13.14 35.84 -75.74
CA VAL A 482 -13.47 35.47 -74.30
C VAL A 482 -14.49 34.35 -74.32
N HIS A 483 -14.11 33.16 -73.95
CA HIS A 483 -14.96 31.97 -73.92
C HIS A 483 -15.52 31.65 -72.55
N GLY A 484 -15.06 32.33 -71.51
CA GLY A 484 -15.53 32.15 -70.10
C GLY A 484 -14.79 33.05 -69.15
N ALA A 485 -15.14 32.94 -67.92
CA ALA A 485 -14.44 33.61 -66.80
C ALA A 485 -14.34 32.68 -65.59
N GLU A 486 -13.28 32.83 -64.81
CA GLU A 486 -13.16 32.17 -63.53
C GLU A 486 -13.60 33.14 -62.43
N ALA A 487 -14.55 32.69 -61.57
CA ALA A 487 -15.01 33.43 -60.44
C ALA A 487 -14.06 33.21 -59.24
N LEU A 488 -13.34 34.25 -58.92
CA LEU A 488 -12.32 34.24 -57.87
C LEU A 488 -12.83 35.00 -56.65
N LEU A 489 -13.02 34.27 -55.54
CA LEU A 489 -13.46 34.81 -54.27
C LEU A 489 -12.41 35.80 -53.72
N ARG A 490 -12.89 36.96 -53.24
CA ARG A 490 -12.12 38.04 -52.61
C ARG A 490 -12.77 38.47 -51.32
N TRP A 491 -11.98 38.80 -50.31
CA TRP A 491 -12.46 39.29 -49.05
C TRP A 491 -11.84 40.65 -48.73
N CYS A 492 -12.69 41.67 -48.68
CA CYS A 492 -12.33 43.04 -48.32
C CYS A 492 -12.69 43.33 -46.85
N HIS A 493 -11.73 43.12 -45.96
CA HIS A 493 -11.95 43.36 -44.54
C HIS A 493 -11.86 44.85 -44.22
N PRO A 494 -12.81 45.45 -43.43
CA PRO A 494 -12.88 46.92 -43.20
C PRO A 494 -11.60 47.55 -42.66
N GLN A 495 -10.86 46.83 -41.81
CA GLN A 495 -9.65 47.34 -41.15
C GLN A 495 -8.35 46.81 -41.76
N ARG A 496 -8.39 45.68 -42.49
CA ARG A 496 -7.20 45.00 -43.01
C ARG A 496 -7.05 45.07 -44.55
N GLY A 497 -8.05 45.64 -45.20
CA GLY A 497 -8.07 45.64 -46.67
C GLY A 497 -8.29 44.24 -47.26
N TRP A 498 -7.71 44.02 -48.45
CA TRP A 498 -7.86 42.77 -49.16
C TRP A 498 -7.06 41.62 -48.50
N ILE A 499 -7.78 40.55 -48.12
CA ILE A 499 -7.19 39.34 -47.54
C ILE A 499 -7.17 38.28 -48.64
N SER A 500 -5.99 37.66 -48.85
CA SER A 500 -5.80 36.63 -49.87
C SER A 500 -6.65 35.38 -49.58
N PRO A 501 -7.29 34.77 -50.61
CA PRO A 501 -7.94 33.47 -50.50
C PRO A 501 -7.07 32.37 -49.92
N ALA A 502 -5.79 32.36 -50.21
CA ALA A 502 -4.81 31.42 -49.64
C ALA A 502 -4.71 31.52 -48.11
N VAL A 503 -5.13 32.65 -47.50
CA VAL A 503 -5.11 32.86 -46.04
C VAL A 503 -6.46 32.50 -45.42
N PHE A 504 -7.60 32.94 -45.96
CA PHE A 504 -8.87 32.79 -45.32
C PHE A 504 -9.68 31.54 -45.75
N VAL A 505 -9.45 30.95 -46.91
CA VAL A 505 -10.12 29.72 -47.36
C VAL A 505 -9.79 28.54 -46.43
N PRO A 506 -8.51 28.28 -46.07
CA PRO A 506 -8.18 27.26 -45.10
C PRO A 506 -8.83 27.47 -43.73
N VAL A 507 -8.98 28.73 -43.28
CA VAL A 507 -9.70 29.07 -42.05
C VAL A 507 -11.18 28.74 -42.20
N ALA A 508 -11.80 29.08 -43.36
CA ALA A 508 -13.19 28.75 -43.63
C ALA A 508 -13.45 27.22 -43.65
N GLU A 509 -12.58 26.44 -44.25
CA GLU A 509 -12.65 24.99 -44.29
C GLU A 509 -12.57 24.38 -42.88
N ARG A 510 -11.53 24.75 -42.12
CA ARG A 510 -11.28 24.25 -40.77
C ARG A 510 -12.42 24.52 -39.79
N PHE A 511 -13.04 25.69 -39.88
CA PHE A 511 -14.10 26.09 -38.96
C PHE A 511 -15.52 25.89 -39.53
N GLY A 512 -15.67 25.14 -40.60
CA GLY A 512 -16.96 24.77 -41.18
C GLY A 512 -17.73 25.94 -41.82
N LEU A 513 -17.06 27.06 -42.11
CA LEU A 513 -17.64 28.25 -42.76
C LEU A 513 -17.70 28.13 -44.29
N ILE A 514 -16.89 27.25 -44.86
CA ILE A 514 -16.73 27.13 -46.32
C ILE A 514 -18.04 26.72 -47.00
N GLY A 515 -18.89 25.92 -46.39
CA GLY A 515 -20.19 25.55 -46.94
C GLY A 515 -21.15 26.73 -47.12
N ALA A 516 -21.20 27.64 -46.16
CA ALA A 516 -22.00 28.87 -46.27
C ALA A 516 -21.43 29.83 -47.32
N ILE A 517 -20.10 29.99 -47.34
CA ILE A 517 -19.40 30.80 -48.34
C ILE A 517 -19.60 30.23 -49.73
N GLY A 518 -19.50 28.93 -49.90
CA GLY A 518 -19.69 28.25 -51.21
C GLY A 518 -21.09 28.41 -51.76
N ARG A 519 -22.10 28.29 -50.92
CA ARG A 519 -23.51 28.56 -51.32
C ARG A 519 -23.65 30.01 -51.82
N TRP A 520 -23.08 30.97 -51.10
CA TRP A 520 -23.12 32.37 -51.51
C TRP A 520 -22.34 32.57 -52.82
N VAL A 521 -21.16 31.94 -53.03
CA VAL A 521 -20.41 32.01 -54.26
C VAL A 521 -21.18 31.46 -55.45
N LEU A 522 -21.86 30.32 -55.32
CA LEU A 522 -22.67 29.73 -56.37
C LEU A 522 -23.84 30.64 -56.75
N ASP A 523 -24.52 31.18 -55.74
CA ASP A 523 -25.65 32.09 -55.94
C ASP A 523 -25.23 33.40 -56.66
N GLU A 524 -24.14 34.04 -56.22
CA GLU A 524 -23.61 35.28 -56.81
C GLU A 524 -23.05 35.06 -58.21
N ALA A 525 -22.38 33.89 -58.46
CA ALA A 525 -21.89 33.56 -59.81
C ALA A 525 -23.06 33.36 -60.78
N CYS A 526 -24.10 32.68 -60.39
CA CYS A 526 -25.32 32.52 -61.21
C CYS A 526 -26.05 33.84 -61.43
N ALA A 527 -26.14 34.71 -60.38
CA ALA A 527 -26.69 36.05 -60.54
C ALA A 527 -25.90 36.90 -61.52
N GLN A 528 -24.59 36.80 -61.49
CA GLN A 528 -23.72 37.52 -62.46
C GLN A 528 -23.90 36.99 -63.89
N LEU A 529 -24.01 35.65 -64.07
CA LEU A 529 -24.33 35.05 -65.38
C LEU A 529 -25.65 35.58 -65.92
N ALA A 530 -26.67 35.70 -65.09
CA ALA A 530 -27.99 36.27 -65.49
C ALA A 530 -27.84 37.72 -65.94
N ARG A 531 -27.13 38.55 -65.18
CA ARG A 531 -26.85 39.96 -65.53
C ARG A 531 -26.10 40.09 -66.86
N TRP A 532 -25.10 39.23 -67.13
CA TRP A 532 -24.36 39.22 -68.38
C TRP A 532 -25.25 38.77 -69.56
N ARG A 533 -26.09 37.75 -69.38
CA ARG A 533 -27.04 37.31 -70.38
C ARG A 533 -28.00 38.40 -70.80
N GLU A 534 -28.55 39.20 -69.85
CA GLU A 534 -29.37 40.35 -70.12
C GLU A 534 -28.66 41.42 -70.96
N GLN A 535 -27.33 41.54 -70.80
CA GLN A 535 -26.46 42.45 -71.56
C GLN A 535 -25.99 41.83 -72.91
N GLY A 536 -26.48 40.66 -73.28
CA GLY A 536 -26.09 39.98 -74.50
C GLY A 536 -24.75 39.26 -74.47
N VAL A 537 -24.14 39.15 -73.30
CA VAL A 537 -22.88 38.43 -73.09
C VAL A 537 -23.16 36.99 -72.71
N HIS A 538 -22.82 36.07 -73.58
CA HIS A 538 -22.95 34.61 -73.34
C HIS A 538 -21.57 33.99 -73.09
N CYS A 539 -21.30 33.67 -71.84
CA CYS A 539 -20.04 33.04 -71.44
C CYS A 539 -20.26 32.00 -70.38
N ARG A 540 -19.25 31.16 -70.12
CA ARG A 540 -19.25 30.20 -68.97
C ARG A 540 -18.53 30.82 -67.79
N VAL A 541 -19.00 30.51 -66.60
CA VAL A 541 -18.32 30.88 -65.36
C VAL A 541 -17.85 29.62 -64.66
N ALA A 542 -16.55 29.60 -64.36
CA ALA A 542 -15.95 28.56 -63.53
C ALA A 542 -15.89 29.01 -62.06
N VAL A 543 -16.32 28.11 -61.15
CA VAL A 543 -16.32 28.29 -59.70
C VAL A 543 -15.49 27.20 -59.07
N ASN A 544 -14.56 27.57 -58.21
CA ASN A 544 -13.71 26.64 -57.45
C ASN A 544 -14.50 26.00 -56.30
N LEU A 545 -14.41 24.68 -56.17
CA LEU A 545 -14.95 23.90 -55.06
C LEU A 545 -13.85 23.35 -54.16
N SER A 546 -14.03 23.45 -52.85
CA SER A 546 -13.11 22.83 -51.89
C SER A 546 -13.42 21.34 -51.65
N ALA A 547 -12.42 20.58 -51.21
CA ALA A 547 -12.57 19.18 -50.81
C ALA A 547 -13.66 18.95 -49.74
N VAL A 548 -13.83 19.92 -48.81
CA VAL A 548 -14.85 19.87 -47.77
C VAL A 548 -16.26 19.98 -48.35
N GLN A 549 -16.43 20.84 -49.40
CA GLN A 549 -17.71 21.00 -50.08
C GLN A 549 -18.07 19.76 -50.92
N LEU A 550 -17.11 19.12 -51.57
CA LEU A 550 -17.33 17.88 -52.34
C LEU A 550 -17.91 16.75 -51.48
N ARG A 551 -17.58 16.71 -50.21
CA ARG A 551 -18.10 15.71 -49.25
C ARG A 551 -19.46 16.05 -48.67
N GLN A 552 -20.05 17.21 -49.02
CA GLN A 552 -21.37 17.58 -48.56
C GLN A 552 -22.46 16.83 -49.35
N PRO A 553 -23.37 16.10 -48.65
CA PRO A 553 -24.37 15.29 -49.35
C PRO A 553 -25.38 16.12 -50.15
N ASP A 554 -25.56 17.39 -49.81
CA ASP A 554 -26.49 18.35 -50.40
C ASP A 554 -25.85 19.26 -51.47
N LEU A 555 -24.58 19.06 -51.86
CA LEU A 555 -23.89 19.90 -52.85
C LEU A 555 -24.63 19.97 -54.19
N VAL A 556 -25.08 18.81 -54.72
CA VAL A 556 -25.77 18.74 -56.02
C VAL A 556 -27.08 19.52 -55.96
N GLU A 557 -27.79 19.45 -54.88
CA GLU A 557 -29.04 20.17 -54.67
C GLU A 557 -28.78 21.70 -54.56
N GLN A 558 -27.72 22.13 -53.85
CA GLN A 558 -27.32 23.54 -53.76
C GLN A 558 -27.02 24.13 -55.15
N VAL A 559 -26.27 23.40 -55.99
CA VAL A 559 -25.99 23.81 -57.37
C VAL A 559 -27.25 23.92 -58.17
N ALA A 560 -28.12 22.91 -58.14
CA ALA A 560 -29.41 22.91 -58.86
C ALA A 560 -30.29 24.09 -58.48
N GLN A 561 -30.43 24.36 -57.16
CA GLN A 561 -31.18 25.51 -56.63
C GLN A 561 -30.62 26.87 -57.10
N ALA A 562 -29.29 27.03 -57.13
CA ALA A 562 -28.67 28.27 -57.64
C ALA A 562 -28.97 28.49 -59.14
N LEU A 563 -28.83 27.44 -59.95
CA LEU A 563 -29.11 27.49 -61.37
C LEU A 563 -30.59 27.81 -61.65
N GLU A 564 -31.50 27.14 -60.95
CA GLU A 564 -32.96 27.32 -61.09
C GLU A 564 -33.38 28.74 -60.68
N ARG A 565 -32.89 29.23 -59.53
CA ARG A 565 -33.22 30.57 -58.97
C ARG A 565 -32.90 31.69 -59.98
N HIS A 566 -31.79 31.56 -60.69
CA HIS A 566 -31.35 32.58 -61.63
C HIS A 566 -31.62 32.24 -63.09
N GLY A 567 -32.28 31.11 -63.36
CA GLY A 567 -32.65 30.66 -64.70
C GLY A 567 -31.44 30.40 -65.63
N ILE A 568 -30.36 29.85 -65.07
CA ILE A 568 -29.10 29.58 -65.74
C ILE A 568 -29.07 28.15 -66.29
N GLU A 569 -28.67 27.99 -67.53
CA GLU A 569 -28.43 26.67 -68.12
C GLU A 569 -27.24 25.99 -67.43
N PRO A 570 -27.31 24.71 -67.06
CA PRO A 570 -26.23 23.99 -66.43
C PRO A 570 -24.90 24.07 -67.19
N ALA A 571 -24.92 24.10 -68.52
CA ALA A 571 -23.74 24.22 -69.38
C ALA A 571 -22.97 25.54 -69.25
N SER A 572 -23.58 26.58 -68.63
CA SER A 572 -22.96 27.88 -68.39
C SER A 572 -22.16 27.96 -67.08
N LEU A 573 -22.35 27.01 -66.17
CA LEU A 573 -21.57 26.90 -64.89
C LEU A 573 -20.61 25.75 -64.98
N VAL A 574 -19.34 26.01 -64.66
CA VAL A 574 -18.26 25.02 -64.58
C VAL A 574 -17.82 24.93 -63.12
N LEU A 575 -17.75 23.75 -62.56
CA LEU A 575 -17.22 23.52 -61.21
C LEU A 575 -15.79 23.01 -61.32
N GLU A 576 -14.84 23.77 -60.78
CA GLU A 576 -13.43 23.42 -60.81
C GLU A 576 -13.00 22.81 -59.49
N ILE A 577 -12.34 21.66 -59.58
CA ILE A 577 -11.86 20.90 -58.42
C ILE A 577 -10.32 20.86 -58.54
N THR A 578 -9.62 21.20 -57.47
CA THR A 578 -8.17 21.14 -57.42
C THR A 578 -7.70 19.70 -57.31
N GLU A 579 -6.50 19.40 -57.84
CA GLU A 579 -5.89 18.06 -57.81
C GLU A 579 -5.82 17.51 -56.36
N THR A 580 -5.46 18.34 -55.41
CA THR A 580 -5.41 17.99 -53.97
C THR A 580 -6.78 17.57 -53.39
N ALA A 581 -7.88 18.15 -53.92
CA ALA A 581 -9.24 17.84 -53.45
C ALA A 581 -9.75 16.47 -53.93
N VAL A 582 -9.14 15.89 -54.96
CA VAL A 582 -9.50 14.58 -55.54
C VAL A 582 -8.68 13.44 -54.92
N MET A 583 -7.50 13.75 -54.35
CA MET A 583 -6.56 12.75 -53.80
C MET A 583 -6.83 12.40 -52.34
N ASP A 584 -7.59 13.22 -51.59
CA ASP A 584 -8.07 13.01 -50.22
C ASP A 584 -9.53 12.44 -50.22
#